data_27fd7a05caec28fca56fc39a6ea1731d
#
_entry.id   27fd7a05caec28fca56fc39a6ea1731d
#
_cell.length_a   1.000
_cell.length_b   1.000
_cell.length_c   1.000
_cell.angle_alpha   90.00
_cell.angle_beta   90.00
_cell.angle_gamma   90.00
#
_symmetry.space_group_name_H-M   'P 1'
#
loop_
_entity.id
_entity.type
_entity.pdbx_description
1 polymer ?
#
loop_
_entity_poly.entity_id
_entity_poly.type
_entity_poly.pdbx_seq_one_letter_code
_entity_poly.pdbx_strand_id
1 'polypeptide(L)'
;MADGDVVPMSSLSLSAARRVADAAVATAATKGIAACIAVADPTGEPIVTIRMDGAPRLSAEIARDKAHTVAAFNGLPTHLWWPAIADDPSLVHGITKTQRLIVFAGGVPVRVDGVVVGAIGVSGGSTDQDREIAEAGAAALS
;
A
#
# COMPACT_ATOMS: atom_id res chain seq x y z
N MET A 1 -18.13 28.96 -5.78
CA MET A 1 -18.40 27.74 -4.98
C MET A 1 -18.66 28.14 -3.56
N ALA A 2 -19.71 27.62 -2.95
CA ALA A 2 -19.94 27.83 -1.55
C ALA A 2 -18.92 27.05 -0.70
N ASP A 3 -18.44 27.69 0.35
CA ASP A 3 -17.56 27.04 1.34
C ASP A 3 -18.29 25.82 1.94
N GLY A 4 -17.63 24.68 1.93
CA GLY A 4 -18.19 23.43 2.49
C GLY A 4 -18.93 22.53 1.49
N ASP A 5 -19.16 22.96 0.27
CA ASP A 5 -19.81 22.13 -0.75
C ASP A 5 -18.85 21.14 -1.42
N VAL A 6 -17.56 21.36 -1.28
CA VAL A 6 -16.51 20.51 -1.86
C VAL A 6 -15.41 20.27 -0.86
N VAL A 7 -14.80 19.08 -0.94
CA VAL A 7 -13.64 18.73 -0.12
C VAL A 7 -12.45 18.50 -1.06
N PRO A 8 -11.38 19.29 -0.91
CA PRO A 8 -10.19 19.09 -1.74
C PRO A 8 -9.51 17.76 -1.39
N MET A 9 -8.96 17.10 -2.40
CA MET A 9 -8.19 15.88 -2.25
C MET A 9 -6.84 16.03 -2.95
N SER A 10 -5.76 15.75 -2.23
CA SER A 10 -4.42 15.74 -2.80
C SER A 10 -4.05 14.33 -3.22
N SER A 11 -3.40 14.20 -4.37
CA SER A 11 -2.97 12.93 -4.92
C SER A 11 -1.52 12.98 -5.33
N LEU A 12 -0.84 11.84 -5.27
CA LEU A 12 0.48 11.66 -5.85
C LEU A 12 0.50 12.03 -7.33
N SER A 13 1.55 12.73 -7.76
CA SER A 13 1.87 12.84 -9.17
C SER A 13 2.48 11.52 -9.67
N LEU A 14 2.46 11.30 -10.99
CA LEU A 14 3.17 10.17 -11.60
C LEU A 14 4.66 10.19 -11.25
N SER A 15 5.28 11.37 -11.30
CA SER A 15 6.70 11.53 -10.96
C SER A 15 6.99 11.09 -9.52
N ALA A 16 6.17 11.50 -8.56
CA ALA A 16 6.31 11.09 -7.16
C ALA A 16 6.05 9.59 -6.99
N ALA A 17 5.01 9.05 -7.63
CA ALA A 17 4.70 7.62 -7.56
C ALA A 17 5.86 6.77 -8.10
N ARG A 18 6.53 7.21 -9.16
CA ARG A 18 7.73 6.53 -9.68
C ARG A 18 8.88 6.53 -8.69
N ARG A 19 9.14 7.65 -8.01
CA ARG A 19 10.19 7.69 -6.99
C ARG A 19 9.90 6.73 -5.84
N VAL A 20 8.67 6.65 -5.41
CA VAL A 20 8.23 5.69 -4.37
C VAL A 20 8.45 4.25 -4.84
N ALA A 21 7.99 3.93 -6.05
CA ALA A 21 8.14 2.59 -6.62
C ALA A 21 9.62 2.21 -6.81
N ASP A 22 10.44 3.11 -7.32
CA ASP A 22 11.86 2.86 -7.56
C ASP A 22 12.64 2.65 -6.24
N ALA A 23 12.32 3.40 -5.20
CA ALA A 23 12.91 3.20 -3.88
C ALA A 23 12.54 1.82 -3.30
N ALA A 24 11.30 1.39 -3.49
CA ALA A 24 10.87 0.05 -3.07
C ALA A 24 11.59 -1.05 -3.86
N VAL A 25 11.73 -0.91 -5.17
CA VAL A 25 12.49 -1.86 -6.02
C VAL A 25 13.93 -1.96 -5.55
N ALA A 26 14.59 -0.82 -5.31
CA ALA A 26 15.98 -0.80 -4.85
C ALA A 26 16.14 -1.52 -3.50
N THR A 27 15.24 -1.30 -2.58
CA THR A 27 15.25 -1.97 -1.26
C THR A 27 14.99 -3.48 -1.40
N ALA A 28 14.03 -3.88 -2.22
CA ALA A 28 13.76 -5.29 -2.48
C ALA A 28 14.99 -5.99 -3.10
N ALA A 29 15.63 -5.35 -4.07
CA ALA A 29 16.84 -5.87 -4.70
C ALA A 29 17.99 -6.06 -3.69
N THR A 30 18.20 -5.09 -2.82
CA THR A 30 19.21 -5.17 -1.74
C THR A 30 18.94 -6.36 -0.81
N LYS A 31 17.67 -6.66 -0.54
CA LYS A 31 17.25 -7.79 0.30
C LYS A 31 17.24 -9.13 -0.46
N GLY A 32 17.52 -9.14 -1.75
CA GLY A 32 17.45 -10.34 -2.57
C GLY A 32 16.02 -10.84 -2.81
N ILE A 33 15.03 -9.96 -2.74
CA ILE A 33 13.60 -10.28 -2.88
C ILE A 33 13.10 -9.81 -4.23
N ALA A 34 12.47 -10.71 -4.98
CA ALA A 34 11.71 -10.37 -6.18
C ALA A 34 10.26 -10.08 -5.76
N ALA A 35 9.88 -8.83 -5.82
CA ALA A 35 8.57 -8.37 -5.34
C ALA A 35 7.72 -7.77 -6.46
N CYS A 36 6.42 -7.74 -6.22
CA CYS A 36 5.48 -6.88 -6.92
C CYS A 36 5.19 -5.66 -6.05
N ILE A 37 5.07 -4.50 -6.71
CA ILE A 37 4.88 -3.21 -6.05
C ILE A 37 3.74 -2.50 -6.76
N ALA A 38 2.83 -1.92 -5.98
CA ALA A 38 1.76 -1.06 -6.48
C ALA A 38 1.77 0.25 -5.71
N VAL A 39 1.82 1.37 -6.43
CA VAL A 39 1.66 2.69 -5.85
C VAL A 39 0.34 3.26 -6.38
N ALA A 40 -0.55 3.62 -5.46
CA ALA A 40 -1.90 4.05 -5.76
C ALA A 40 -2.15 5.48 -5.29
N ASP A 41 -3.15 6.11 -5.91
CA ASP A 41 -3.70 7.38 -5.45
C ASP A 41 -4.59 7.20 -4.20
N PRO A 42 -5.13 8.28 -3.61
CA PRO A 42 -5.98 8.16 -2.41
C PRO A 42 -7.29 7.40 -2.62
N THR A 43 -7.72 7.16 -3.85
CA THR A 43 -8.90 6.34 -4.15
C THR A 43 -8.57 4.84 -4.22
N GLY A 44 -7.28 4.49 -4.17
CA GLY A 44 -6.82 3.12 -4.29
C GLY A 44 -6.51 2.68 -5.72
N GLU A 45 -6.70 3.58 -6.72
CA GLU A 45 -6.35 3.27 -8.10
C GLU A 45 -4.84 3.30 -8.31
N PRO A 46 -4.25 2.28 -8.93
CA PRO A 46 -2.82 2.26 -9.20
C PRO A 46 -2.38 3.36 -10.16
N ILE A 47 -1.29 4.03 -9.81
CA ILE A 47 -0.57 4.96 -10.70
C ILE A 47 0.61 4.24 -11.34
N VAL A 48 1.34 3.45 -10.54
CA VAL A 48 2.48 2.64 -10.98
C VAL A 48 2.36 1.24 -10.41
N THR A 49 2.54 0.24 -11.26
CA THR A 49 2.66 -1.16 -10.84
C THR A 49 3.93 -1.74 -11.44
N ILE A 50 4.67 -2.51 -10.63
CA ILE A 50 5.91 -3.15 -11.02
C ILE A 50 5.87 -4.61 -10.60
N ARG A 51 6.23 -5.49 -11.52
CA ARG A 51 6.57 -6.88 -11.18
C ARG A 51 8.05 -7.07 -11.48
N MET A 52 8.84 -7.26 -10.43
CA MET A 52 10.25 -7.59 -10.59
C MET A 52 10.41 -8.97 -11.23
N ASP A 53 11.51 -9.17 -11.95
CA ASP A 53 11.82 -10.45 -12.57
C ASP A 53 11.86 -11.54 -11.50
N GLY A 54 11.15 -12.64 -11.74
CA GLY A 54 11.07 -13.75 -10.81
C GLY A 54 10.04 -13.63 -9.70
N ALA A 55 9.34 -12.48 -9.57
CA ALA A 55 8.29 -12.34 -8.57
C ALA A 55 7.11 -13.28 -8.88
N PRO A 56 6.50 -13.92 -7.84
CA PRO A 56 5.31 -14.72 -8.04
C PRO A 56 4.18 -13.89 -8.64
N ARG A 57 3.48 -14.41 -9.64
CA ARG A 57 2.40 -13.65 -10.31
C ARG A 57 1.25 -13.29 -9.36
N LEU A 58 0.95 -14.15 -8.40
CA LEU A 58 -0.08 -13.87 -7.39
C LEU A 58 0.25 -12.60 -6.59
N SER A 59 1.52 -12.31 -6.40
CA SER A 59 1.97 -11.11 -5.66
C SER A 59 1.57 -9.80 -6.33
N ALA A 60 1.33 -9.78 -7.64
CA ALA A 60 0.89 -8.57 -8.34
C ALA A 60 -0.50 -8.13 -7.86
N GLU A 61 -1.43 -9.06 -7.72
CA GLU A 61 -2.77 -8.77 -7.21
C GLU A 61 -2.74 -8.40 -5.73
N ILE A 62 -1.98 -9.16 -4.94
CA ILE A 62 -1.85 -8.89 -3.49
C ILE A 62 -1.24 -7.50 -3.25
N ALA A 63 -0.22 -7.11 -3.99
CA ALA A 63 0.38 -5.78 -3.87
C ALA A 63 -0.64 -4.66 -4.15
N ARG A 64 -1.44 -4.80 -5.22
CA ARG A 64 -2.50 -3.85 -5.54
C ARG A 64 -3.56 -3.80 -4.45
N ASP A 65 -3.95 -4.94 -3.92
CA ASP A 65 -4.97 -5.02 -2.88
C ASP A 65 -4.47 -4.47 -1.55
N LYS A 66 -3.19 -4.62 -1.23
CA LYS A 66 -2.58 -3.95 -0.08
C LYS A 66 -2.64 -2.42 -0.20
N ALA A 67 -2.27 -1.88 -1.35
CA ALA A 67 -2.37 -0.44 -1.60
C ALA A 67 -3.83 0.04 -1.55
N HIS A 68 -4.75 -0.70 -2.16
CA HIS A 68 -6.17 -0.42 -2.10
C HIS A 68 -6.70 -0.39 -0.66
N THR A 69 -6.35 -1.39 0.14
CA THR A 69 -6.80 -1.49 1.53
C THR A 69 -6.37 -0.28 2.35
N VAL A 70 -5.12 0.17 2.19
CA VAL A 70 -4.60 1.37 2.87
C VAL A 70 -5.41 2.61 2.47
N ALA A 71 -5.58 2.82 1.17
CA ALA A 71 -6.32 3.98 0.65
C ALA A 71 -7.79 3.95 1.08
N ALA A 72 -8.43 2.78 1.01
CA ALA A 72 -9.84 2.61 1.35
C ALA A 72 -10.14 2.81 2.83
N PHE A 73 -9.15 2.73 3.70
CA PHE A 73 -9.32 2.92 5.15
C PHE A 73 -8.45 4.07 5.68
N ASN A 74 -8.47 5.18 4.95
CA ASN A 74 -7.90 6.47 5.38
C ASN A 74 -6.40 6.42 5.73
N GLY A 75 -5.64 5.54 5.10
CA GLY A 75 -4.20 5.44 5.32
C GLY A 75 -3.78 4.50 6.45
N LEU A 76 -4.67 3.65 6.95
CA LEU A 76 -4.29 2.64 7.94
C LEU A 76 -3.37 1.60 7.30
N PRO A 77 -2.14 1.41 7.83
CA PRO A 77 -1.26 0.35 7.34
C PRO A 77 -1.88 -1.05 7.48
N THR A 78 -1.63 -1.93 6.51
CA THR A 78 -2.24 -3.26 6.53
C THR A 78 -1.79 -4.12 7.72
N HIS A 79 -0.60 -3.88 8.27
CA HIS A 79 -0.13 -4.62 9.46
C HIS A 79 -0.85 -4.25 10.76
N LEU A 80 -1.61 -3.15 10.78
CA LEU A 80 -2.38 -2.74 11.94
C LEU A 80 -3.80 -3.34 11.97
N TRP A 81 -4.22 -4.02 10.89
CA TRP A 81 -5.54 -4.64 10.83
C TRP A 81 -5.68 -5.80 11.82
N TRP A 82 -4.75 -6.74 11.80
CA TRP A 82 -4.86 -7.93 12.66
C TRP A 82 -4.91 -7.56 14.15
N PRO A 83 -4.03 -6.72 14.69
CA PRO A 83 -4.15 -6.30 16.09
C PRO A 83 -5.49 -5.64 16.42
N ALA A 84 -6.10 -4.94 15.47
CA ALA A 84 -7.37 -4.25 15.69
C ALA A 84 -8.57 -5.19 15.72
N ILE A 85 -8.54 -6.32 15.01
CA ILE A 85 -9.69 -7.21 14.85
C ILE A 85 -9.55 -8.55 15.59
N ALA A 86 -8.35 -8.93 16.02
CA ALA A 86 -8.04 -10.28 16.49
C ALA A 86 -8.94 -10.76 17.64
N ASP A 87 -9.42 -9.86 18.50
CA ASP A 87 -10.23 -10.21 19.66
C ASP A 87 -11.75 -10.21 19.37
N ASP A 88 -12.15 -9.93 18.14
CA ASP A 88 -13.57 -9.94 17.72
C ASP A 88 -13.81 -11.04 16.69
N PRO A 89 -14.32 -12.22 17.09
CA PRO A 89 -14.52 -13.33 16.16
C PRO A 89 -15.48 -13.01 15.01
N SER A 90 -16.53 -12.22 15.27
CA SER A 90 -17.49 -11.85 14.21
C SER A 90 -16.84 -10.98 13.14
N LEU A 91 -15.94 -10.09 13.56
CA LEU A 91 -15.19 -9.24 12.64
C LEU A 91 -14.13 -10.04 11.87
N VAL A 92 -13.35 -10.89 12.57
CA VAL A 92 -12.35 -11.76 11.93
C VAL A 92 -12.98 -12.63 10.85
N HIS A 93 -14.09 -13.29 11.13
CA HIS A 93 -14.75 -14.18 10.18
C HIS A 93 -15.55 -13.43 9.12
N GLY A 94 -16.10 -12.26 9.46
CA GLY A 94 -16.92 -11.48 8.53
C GLY A 94 -16.10 -10.64 7.55
N ILE A 95 -14.99 -10.07 7.99
CA ILE A 95 -14.19 -9.14 7.18
C ILE A 95 -13.59 -9.80 5.95
N THR A 96 -13.36 -11.12 6.00
CA THR A 96 -12.83 -11.90 4.87
C THR A 96 -13.73 -11.87 3.64
N LYS A 97 -15.00 -11.50 3.80
CA LYS A 97 -15.95 -11.35 2.69
C LYS A 97 -15.85 -9.99 2.00
N THR A 98 -15.10 -9.06 2.56
CA THR A 98 -14.84 -7.76 1.93
C THR A 98 -13.82 -7.93 0.82
N GLN A 99 -14.22 -7.57 -0.40
CA GLN A 99 -13.35 -7.71 -1.57
C GLN A 99 -12.11 -6.83 -1.42
N ARG A 100 -10.96 -7.37 -1.85
CA ARG A 100 -9.67 -6.69 -1.93
C ARG A 100 -9.10 -6.25 -0.58
N LEU A 101 -9.70 -6.64 0.53
CA LEU A 101 -9.18 -6.31 1.85
C LEU A 101 -8.02 -7.24 2.22
N ILE A 102 -6.88 -6.66 2.56
CA ILE A 102 -5.69 -7.39 3.03
C ILE A 102 -5.41 -6.97 4.47
N VAL A 103 -5.31 -7.95 5.36
CA VAL A 103 -5.15 -7.70 6.80
C VAL A 103 -3.75 -8.07 7.33
N PHE A 104 -2.81 -8.31 6.45
CA PHE A 104 -1.41 -8.61 6.79
C PHE A 104 -0.45 -7.59 6.19
N ALA A 105 0.76 -7.51 6.74
CA ALA A 105 1.73 -6.46 6.47
C ALA A 105 2.13 -6.33 4.99
N GLY A 106 2.53 -5.13 4.61
CA GLY A 106 3.09 -4.81 3.30
C GLY A 106 2.38 -3.68 2.56
N GLY A 107 1.34 -3.09 3.13
CA GLY A 107 0.71 -1.88 2.64
C GLY A 107 0.88 -0.74 3.64
N VAL A 108 1.35 0.41 3.18
CA VAL A 108 1.50 1.61 4.02
C VAL A 108 1.08 2.86 3.26
N PRO A 109 0.65 3.92 3.97
CA PRO A 109 0.31 5.19 3.32
C PRO A 109 1.56 5.91 2.81
N VAL A 110 1.39 6.69 1.77
CA VAL A 110 2.36 7.68 1.32
C VAL A 110 1.84 9.06 1.76
N ARG A 111 2.67 9.79 2.50
CA ARG A 111 2.30 11.08 3.04
C ARG A 111 3.23 12.18 2.52
N VAL A 112 2.66 13.35 2.28
CA VAL A 112 3.40 14.58 2.02
C VAL A 112 2.85 15.63 2.97
N ASP A 113 3.73 16.25 3.77
CA ASP A 113 3.35 17.23 4.80
C ASP A 113 2.23 16.71 5.72
N GLY A 114 2.32 15.45 6.11
CA GLY A 114 1.35 14.80 7.00
C GLY A 114 0.02 14.39 6.36
N VAL A 115 -0.20 14.71 5.09
CA VAL A 115 -1.42 14.38 4.36
C VAL A 115 -1.22 13.07 3.59
N VAL A 116 -2.19 12.16 3.67
CA VAL A 116 -2.19 10.94 2.86
C VAL A 116 -2.48 11.31 1.41
N VAL A 117 -1.50 11.09 0.53
CA VAL A 117 -1.60 11.40 -0.89
C VAL A 117 -1.64 10.15 -1.77
N GLY A 118 -1.56 9.00 -1.17
CA GLY A 118 -1.60 7.70 -1.83
C GLY A 118 -1.18 6.58 -0.90
N ALA A 119 -0.88 5.44 -1.49
CA ALA A 119 -0.46 4.25 -0.76
C ALA A 119 0.50 3.41 -1.60
N ILE A 120 1.31 2.61 -0.93
CA ILE A 120 2.14 1.59 -1.56
C ILE A 120 1.82 0.23 -0.97
N GLY A 121 1.69 -0.77 -1.85
CA GLY A 121 1.57 -2.18 -1.48
C GLY A 121 2.72 -2.98 -2.07
N VAL A 122 3.26 -3.89 -1.28
CA VAL A 122 4.36 -4.76 -1.66
C VAL A 122 4.03 -6.21 -1.29
N SER A 123 4.32 -7.12 -2.19
CA SER A 123 4.15 -8.56 -1.98
C SER A 123 5.25 -9.34 -2.70
N GLY A 124 5.78 -10.37 -2.08
CA GLY A 124 6.80 -11.25 -2.66
C GLY A 124 7.79 -11.83 -1.67
N GLY A 125 7.98 -11.20 -0.51
CA GLY A 125 8.78 -11.70 0.60
C GLY A 125 7.89 -12.21 1.75
N SER A 126 8.47 -12.30 2.93
CA SER A 126 7.70 -12.45 4.16
C SER A 126 6.88 -11.17 4.42
N THR A 127 5.89 -11.24 5.30
CA THR A 127 5.10 -10.06 5.64
C THR A 127 5.95 -8.94 6.24
N ASP A 128 6.95 -9.28 7.06
CA ASP A 128 7.88 -8.30 7.62
C ASP A 128 8.78 -7.67 6.54
N GLN A 129 9.27 -8.48 5.61
CA GLN A 129 10.07 -7.99 4.49
C GLN A 129 9.24 -7.09 3.57
N ASP A 130 8.02 -7.48 3.25
CA ASP A 130 7.11 -6.68 2.43
C ASP A 130 6.85 -5.31 3.09
N ARG A 131 6.65 -5.29 4.41
CA ARG A 131 6.49 -4.05 5.18
C ARG A 131 7.72 -3.16 5.09
N GLU A 132 8.91 -3.71 5.30
CA GLU A 132 10.16 -2.93 5.23
C GLU A 132 10.35 -2.30 3.85
N ILE A 133 10.06 -3.05 2.79
CA ILE A 133 10.16 -2.56 1.42
C ILE A 133 9.14 -1.45 1.17
N ALA A 134 7.89 -1.63 1.61
CA ALA A 134 6.85 -0.63 1.47
C ALA A 134 7.20 0.67 2.22
N GLU A 135 7.67 0.56 3.46
CA GLU A 135 8.09 1.71 4.27
C GLU A 135 9.27 2.46 3.62
N ALA A 136 10.23 1.75 3.05
CA ALA A 136 11.34 2.36 2.31
C ALA A 136 10.85 3.12 1.08
N GLY A 137 9.88 2.58 0.36
CA GLY A 137 9.25 3.27 -0.77
C GLY A 137 8.55 4.55 -0.33
N ALA A 138 7.70 4.46 0.69
CA ALA A 138 6.98 5.61 1.22
C ALA A 138 7.92 6.71 1.74
N ALA A 139 9.06 6.34 2.32
CA ALA A 139 10.06 7.28 2.84
C ALA A 139 10.74 8.13 1.75
N ALA A 140 10.61 7.76 0.46
CA ALA A 140 11.22 8.53 -0.64
C ALA A 140 10.66 9.94 -0.76
N LEU A 141 9.48 10.22 -0.20
CA LEU A 141 8.84 11.54 -0.24
C LEU A 141 8.86 12.27 1.11
N SER A 142 9.30 11.63 2.15
CA SER A 142 9.35 12.23 3.48
C SER A 142 10.68 12.89 3.79
#